data_37788e92bf745ee87822e85c92eb20c3
#
_entry.id   37788e92bf745ee87822e85c92eb20c3
#
_cell.length_a   1.000
_cell.length_b   1.000
_cell.length_c   1.000
_cell.angle_alpha   90.00
_cell.angle_beta   90.00
_cell.angle_gamma   90.00
#
_symmetry.space_group_name_H-M   'P 1'
#
loop_
_entity.id
_entity.type
_entity.pdbx_description
1 polymer ?
#
loop_
_entity_poly.entity_id
_entity_poly.type
_entity_poly.pdbx_seq_one_letter_code
_entity_poly.pdbx_strand_id
1 'polypeptide(L)'
;RFRKAFNAAFSVMVQRYVRGVIWFVRHRIVAWGTLVAAIVLLVILMKNTQTGLVPDEDTGSVMVSITTKPGTSLYTTTKVLSQIEKEIQQMPQVEHYATVSGYSFSGSGASAGMIILSLRDWSERSKRGDDVLSVIDRINALSTKIPDAQIFAAAPPMITGYGMVNGFELHVQDKAGKPVTELDEATRGFIAALSTRPEIGAAYSSFSSGYPQYTLDIDAAKCERAGISPSDVLATISGYYGGQYVSNFNRFSKLYRVM
;
A
#
# COMPACT_ATOMS: atom_id res chain seq x y z
N ARG A 1 -48.79 -20.55 31.76
CA ARG A 1 -49.49 -20.05 30.54
C ARG A 1 -48.54 -19.98 29.34
N PHE A 2 -47.33 -19.42 29.44
CA PHE A 2 -46.35 -19.29 28.36
C PHE A 2 -45.98 -20.65 27.70
N ARG A 3 -45.70 -21.69 28.52
CA ARG A 3 -45.31 -23.01 28.03
C ARG A 3 -46.42 -23.68 27.21
N LYS A 4 -47.70 -23.49 27.56
CA LYS A 4 -48.83 -24.03 26.78
C LYS A 4 -48.96 -23.30 25.43
N ALA A 5 -48.84 -21.99 25.41
CA ALA A 5 -48.90 -21.19 24.19
C ALA A 5 -47.71 -21.51 23.26
N PHE A 6 -46.49 -21.63 23.80
CA PHE A 6 -45.33 -22.04 23.04
C PHE A 6 -45.51 -23.44 22.41
N ASN A 7 -45.91 -24.43 23.19
CA ASN A 7 -46.12 -25.78 22.66
C ASN A 7 -47.24 -25.84 21.59
N ALA A 8 -48.31 -25.05 21.74
CA ALA A 8 -49.34 -24.94 20.72
C ALA A 8 -48.82 -24.30 19.43
N ALA A 9 -48.07 -23.20 19.53
CA ALA A 9 -47.45 -22.56 18.37
C ALA A 9 -46.45 -23.49 17.67
N PHE A 10 -45.62 -24.18 18.46
CA PHE A 10 -44.63 -25.13 17.95
C PHE A 10 -45.31 -26.32 17.24
N SER A 11 -46.36 -26.87 17.79
CA SER A 11 -47.11 -27.97 17.15
C SER A 11 -47.73 -27.56 15.81
N VAL A 12 -48.25 -26.32 15.70
CA VAL A 12 -48.77 -25.78 14.43
C VAL A 12 -47.64 -25.63 13.40
N MET A 13 -46.50 -25.16 13.83
CA MET A 13 -45.32 -25.01 12.96
C MET A 13 -44.86 -26.38 12.44
N VAL A 14 -44.74 -27.39 13.32
CA VAL A 14 -44.37 -28.75 12.93
C VAL A 14 -45.40 -29.34 11.94
N GLN A 15 -46.70 -29.16 12.18
CA GLN A 15 -47.74 -29.66 11.26
C GLN A 15 -47.68 -28.99 9.89
N ARG A 16 -47.34 -27.69 9.81
CA ARG A 16 -47.16 -26.99 8.53
C ARG A 16 -45.93 -27.51 7.80
N TYR A 17 -44.83 -27.70 8.52
CA TYR A 17 -43.61 -28.28 7.98
C TYR A 17 -43.83 -29.68 7.42
N VAL A 18 -44.42 -30.57 8.19
CA VAL A 18 -44.70 -31.95 7.76
C VAL A 18 -45.59 -31.96 6.52
N ARG A 19 -46.66 -31.14 6.48
CA ARG A 19 -47.50 -31.01 5.28
C ARG A 19 -46.71 -30.53 4.05
N GLY A 20 -45.81 -29.57 4.23
CA GLY A 20 -44.91 -29.10 3.16
C GLY A 20 -44.00 -30.21 2.64
N VAL A 21 -43.38 -30.97 3.55
CA VAL A 21 -42.53 -32.10 3.19
C VAL A 21 -43.30 -33.19 2.43
N ILE A 22 -44.48 -33.58 2.92
CA ILE A 22 -45.34 -34.58 2.24
C ILE A 22 -45.73 -34.09 0.84
N TRP A 23 -46.08 -32.81 0.70
CA TRP A 23 -46.41 -32.23 -0.59
C TRP A 23 -45.24 -32.29 -1.54
N PHE A 24 -44.02 -31.93 -1.08
CA PHE A 24 -42.80 -32.00 -1.85
C PHE A 24 -42.46 -33.44 -2.32
N VAL A 25 -42.58 -34.40 -1.43
CA VAL A 25 -42.32 -35.81 -1.75
C VAL A 25 -43.34 -36.36 -2.78
N ARG A 26 -44.58 -35.91 -2.72
CA ARG A 26 -45.61 -36.27 -3.70
C ARG A 26 -45.41 -35.65 -5.07
N HIS A 27 -44.81 -34.46 -5.13
CA HIS A 27 -44.58 -33.73 -6.39
C HIS A 27 -43.11 -33.85 -6.84
N ARG A 28 -42.71 -35.03 -7.32
CA ARG A 28 -41.35 -35.36 -7.70
C ARG A 28 -40.72 -34.35 -8.69
N ILE A 29 -41.51 -33.82 -9.65
CA ILE A 29 -41.04 -32.82 -10.61
C ILE A 29 -40.63 -31.51 -9.92
N VAL A 30 -41.40 -31.08 -8.91
CA VAL A 30 -41.10 -29.88 -8.12
C VAL A 30 -39.83 -30.11 -7.28
N ALA A 31 -39.69 -31.31 -6.67
CA ALA A 31 -38.53 -31.66 -5.87
C ALA A 31 -37.25 -31.68 -6.73
N TRP A 32 -37.29 -32.28 -7.92
CA TRP A 32 -36.16 -32.24 -8.86
C TRP A 32 -35.92 -30.86 -9.41
N GLY A 33 -36.95 -30.09 -9.73
CA GLY A 33 -36.82 -28.70 -10.20
C GLY A 33 -36.15 -27.79 -9.18
N THR A 34 -36.50 -27.89 -7.89
CA THR A 34 -35.82 -27.12 -6.84
C THR A 34 -34.37 -27.55 -6.61
N LEU A 35 -34.08 -28.85 -6.72
CA LEU A 35 -32.70 -29.34 -6.63
C LEU A 35 -31.86 -28.78 -7.77
N VAL A 36 -32.33 -28.86 -9.00
CA VAL A 36 -31.64 -28.32 -10.17
C VAL A 36 -31.49 -26.80 -10.03
N ALA A 37 -32.54 -26.08 -9.62
CA ALA A 37 -32.47 -24.64 -9.40
C ALA A 37 -31.44 -24.26 -8.31
N ALA A 38 -31.36 -25.02 -7.23
CA ALA A 38 -30.36 -24.82 -6.18
C ALA A 38 -28.93 -25.05 -6.68
N ILE A 39 -28.70 -26.11 -7.51
CA ILE A 39 -27.41 -26.38 -8.10
C ILE A 39 -27.03 -25.26 -9.08
N VAL A 40 -27.93 -24.80 -9.94
CA VAL A 40 -27.68 -23.70 -10.87
C VAL A 40 -27.35 -22.41 -10.11
N LEU A 41 -28.12 -22.10 -9.06
CA LEU A 41 -27.85 -20.95 -8.19
C LEU A 41 -26.47 -21.07 -7.53
N LEU A 42 -26.12 -22.25 -7.02
CA LEU A 42 -24.79 -22.49 -6.42
C LEU A 42 -23.68 -22.23 -7.43
N VAL A 43 -23.80 -22.75 -8.66
CA VAL A 43 -22.81 -22.54 -9.71
C VAL A 43 -22.69 -21.07 -10.09
N ILE A 44 -23.81 -20.34 -10.17
CA ILE A 44 -23.81 -18.89 -10.44
C ILE A 44 -23.11 -18.13 -9.31
N LEU A 45 -23.43 -18.44 -8.06
CA LEU A 45 -22.80 -17.82 -6.89
C LEU A 45 -21.30 -18.11 -6.86
N MET A 46 -20.90 -19.37 -7.07
CA MET A 46 -19.47 -19.73 -7.10
C MET A 46 -18.69 -19.01 -8.21
N LYS A 47 -19.29 -18.81 -9.37
CA LYS A 47 -18.63 -18.06 -10.47
C LYS A 47 -18.54 -16.57 -10.20
N ASN A 48 -19.49 -15.99 -9.51
CA ASN A 48 -19.54 -14.56 -9.21
C ASN A 48 -18.86 -14.18 -7.88
N THR A 49 -18.56 -15.17 -7.04
CA THR A 49 -17.86 -14.92 -5.78
C THR A 49 -16.36 -14.81 -6.08
N GLN A 50 -15.80 -13.69 -5.68
CA GLN A 50 -14.35 -13.49 -5.77
C GLN A 50 -13.65 -14.48 -4.86
N THR A 51 -12.66 -15.20 -5.40
CA THR A 51 -11.82 -16.12 -4.64
C THR A 51 -10.53 -15.42 -4.26
N GLY A 52 -10.20 -15.42 -2.99
CA GLY A 52 -8.97 -14.85 -2.45
C GLY A 52 -8.58 -15.56 -1.15
N LEU A 53 -7.33 -15.42 -0.75
CA LEU A 53 -6.86 -16.00 0.50
C LEU A 53 -7.46 -15.28 1.70
N VAL A 54 -7.51 -13.95 1.63
CA VAL A 54 -8.14 -13.07 2.62
C VAL A 54 -8.87 -11.97 1.84
N PRO A 55 -10.16 -11.71 2.10
CA PRO A 55 -10.84 -10.59 1.49
C PRO A 55 -10.23 -9.27 1.98
N ASP A 56 -10.22 -8.26 1.11
CA ASP A 56 -9.79 -6.92 1.49
C ASP A 56 -10.82 -6.30 2.42
N GLU A 57 -10.38 -5.93 3.61
CA GLU A 57 -11.21 -5.27 4.63
C GLU A 57 -10.73 -3.84 4.85
N ASP A 58 -11.65 -2.99 5.29
CA ASP A 58 -11.32 -1.63 5.71
C ASP A 58 -10.65 -1.66 7.10
N THR A 59 -9.33 -1.65 7.12
CA THR A 59 -8.54 -1.64 8.37
C THR A 59 -8.49 -0.27 9.04
N GLY A 60 -9.06 0.77 8.43
CA GLY A 60 -8.95 2.13 8.93
C GLY A 60 -7.54 2.72 8.86
N SER A 61 -6.63 2.09 8.13
CA SER A 61 -5.26 2.57 7.96
C SER A 61 -4.94 2.82 6.50
N VAL A 62 -4.23 3.92 6.22
CA VAL A 62 -3.72 4.25 4.89
C VAL A 62 -2.26 4.64 5.00
N MET A 63 -1.44 4.10 4.13
CA MET A 63 -0.04 4.46 3.99
C MET A 63 0.15 5.24 2.70
N VAL A 64 0.77 6.41 2.79
CA VAL A 64 1.03 7.29 1.66
C VAL A 64 2.53 7.41 1.46
N SER A 65 3.02 6.96 0.32
CA SER A 65 4.41 7.14 -0.12
C SER A 65 4.49 8.37 -1.00
N ILE A 66 5.43 9.24 -0.70
CA ILE A 66 5.66 10.48 -1.42
C ILE A 66 7.10 10.47 -1.94
N THR A 67 7.27 10.68 -3.23
CA THR A 67 8.58 10.80 -3.86
C THR A 67 8.63 12.10 -4.65
N THR A 68 9.52 13.01 -4.25
CA THR A 68 9.81 14.25 -4.98
C THR A 68 10.83 14.00 -6.08
N LYS A 69 11.07 14.99 -6.94
CA LYS A 69 12.03 14.86 -8.04
C LYS A 69 13.42 14.46 -7.51
N PRO A 70 14.17 13.63 -8.23
CA PRO A 70 15.55 13.28 -7.86
C PRO A 70 16.41 14.53 -7.59
N GLY A 71 17.20 14.50 -6.51
CA GLY A 71 18.04 15.63 -6.11
C GLY A 71 17.33 16.72 -5.30
N THR A 72 16.03 16.56 -5.00
CA THR A 72 15.30 17.48 -4.10
C THR A 72 15.86 17.40 -2.68
N SER A 73 16.07 18.57 -2.05
CA SER A 73 16.55 18.65 -0.67
C SER A 73 15.46 18.18 0.31
N LEU A 74 15.87 17.66 1.47
CA LEU A 74 14.95 17.26 2.54
C LEU A 74 14.03 18.40 2.97
N TYR A 75 14.54 19.62 3.01
CA TYR A 75 13.76 20.83 3.32
C TYR A 75 12.62 21.05 2.33
N THR A 76 12.90 20.91 1.03
CA THR A 76 11.87 21.05 -0.02
C THR A 76 10.87 19.91 0.05
N THR A 77 11.32 18.68 0.27
CA THR A 77 10.43 17.52 0.47
C THR A 77 9.51 17.74 1.67
N THR A 78 10.04 18.25 2.80
CA THR A 78 9.22 18.57 3.99
C THR A 78 8.17 19.64 3.67
N LYS A 79 8.48 20.64 2.84
CA LYS A 79 7.47 21.61 2.40
C LYS A 79 6.35 20.98 1.59
N VAL A 80 6.68 20.05 0.69
CA VAL A 80 5.69 19.31 -0.09
C VAL A 80 4.83 18.45 0.83
N LEU A 81 5.44 17.75 1.79
CA LEU A 81 4.72 16.99 2.81
C LEU A 81 3.72 17.87 3.58
N SER A 82 4.14 19.07 3.99
CA SER A 82 3.26 20.01 4.69
C SER A 82 2.09 20.52 3.83
N GLN A 83 2.22 20.56 2.51
CA GLN A 83 1.10 20.86 1.62
C GLN A 83 0.10 19.69 1.59
N ILE A 84 0.59 18.46 1.51
CA ILE A 84 -0.24 17.25 1.55
C ILE A 84 -0.95 17.13 2.91
N GLU A 85 -0.26 17.39 4.01
CA GLU A 85 -0.84 17.42 5.35
C GLU A 85 -2.04 18.36 5.47
N LYS A 86 -1.96 19.55 4.89
CA LYS A 86 -3.06 20.51 4.89
C LYS A 86 -4.31 19.99 4.17
N GLU A 87 -4.13 19.27 3.07
CA GLU A 87 -5.24 18.64 2.36
C GLU A 87 -5.83 17.48 3.17
N ILE A 88 -4.96 16.67 3.81
CA ILE A 88 -5.36 15.56 4.67
C ILE A 88 -6.14 16.05 5.90
N GLN A 89 -5.72 17.15 6.53
CA GLN A 89 -6.39 17.76 7.69
C GLN A 89 -7.83 18.19 7.37
N GLN A 90 -8.15 18.44 6.12
CA GLN A 90 -9.50 18.81 5.68
C GLN A 90 -10.40 17.58 5.46
N MET A 91 -9.85 16.37 5.52
CA MET A 91 -10.60 15.12 5.35
C MET A 91 -11.24 14.70 6.69
N PRO A 92 -12.58 14.74 6.83
CA PRO A 92 -13.26 14.41 8.08
C PRO A 92 -13.10 12.93 8.48
N GLN A 93 -12.71 12.07 7.54
CA GLN A 93 -12.50 10.65 7.76
C GLN A 93 -11.20 10.35 8.50
N VAL A 94 -10.22 11.27 8.48
CA VAL A 94 -8.92 11.09 9.12
C VAL A 94 -9.02 11.50 10.59
N GLU A 95 -8.57 10.63 11.48
CA GLU A 95 -8.50 10.88 12.92
C GLU A 95 -7.10 11.34 13.32
N HIS A 96 -6.10 10.56 12.91
CA HIS A 96 -4.70 10.83 13.20
C HIS A 96 -3.82 10.62 11.97
N TYR A 97 -2.71 11.33 11.91
CA TYR A 97 -1.67 11.07 10.93
C TYR A 97 -0.28 11.30 11.53
N ALA A 98 0.69 10.60 10.95
CA ALA A 98 2.10 10.77 11.27
C ALA A 98 2.89 10.92 9.97
N THR A 99 3.76 11.94 9.91
CA THR A 99 4.59 12.23 8.75
C THR A 99 6.05 11.92 9.05
N VAL A 100 6.69 11.23 8.11
CA VAL A 100 8.12 10.89 8.16
C VAL A 100 8.79 11.46 6.93
N SER A 101 9.75 12.36 7.13
CA SER A 101 10.59 12.91 6.06
C SER A 101 11.85 12.06 5.91
N GLY A 102 12.30 11.86 4.68
CA GLY A 102 13.52 11.11 4.38
C GLY A 102 13.34 9.60 4.29
N TYR A 103 12.11 9.10 4.34
CA TYR A 103 11.78 7.68 4.21
C TYR A 103 10.47 7.49 3.45
N SER A 104 10.41 6.46 2.59
CA SER A 104 9.20 6.02 1.88
C SER A 104 9.26 4.51 1.62
N PHE A 105 8.22 3.92 1.01
CA PHE A 105 8.27 2.53 0.56
C PHE A 105 9.40 2.26 -0.45
N SER A 106 9.78 3.28 -1.20
CA SER A 106 10.84 3.20 -2.20
C SER A 106 12.25 3.24 -1.61
N GLY A 107 12.37 3.48 -0.31
CA GLY A 107 13.64 3.58 0.39
C GLY A 107 13.81 4.89 1.16
N SER A 108 15.04 5.14 1.61
CA SER A 108 15.40 6.33 2.36
C SER A 108 16.18 7.31 1.48
N GLY A 109 15.95 8.61 1.65
CA GLY A 109 16.64 9.66 0.92
C GLY A 109 15.98 11.02 1.08
N ALA A 110 16.67 12.09 0.75
CA ALA A 110 16.18 13.47 0.90
C ALA A 110 14.90 13.75 0.09
N SER A 111 14.68 13.02 -1.01
CA SER A 111 13.49 13.14 -1.87
C SER A 111 12.35 12.22 -1.47
N ALA A 112 12.48 11.47 -0.38
CA ALA A 112 11.47 10.51 0.09
C ALA A 112 10.67 11.06 1.28
N GLY A 113 9.38 10.72 1.34
CA GLY A 113 8.51 11.03 2.46
C GLY A 113 7.41 9.98 2.59
N MET A 114 6.89 9.81 3.79
CA MET A 114 5.79 8.90 4.07
C MET A 114 4.82 9.55 5.04
N ILE A 115 3.53 9.34 4.81
CA ILE A 115 2.47 9.71 5.75
C ILE A 115 1.67 8.45 6.08
N ILE A 116 1.50 8.18 7.36
CA ILE A 116 0.68 7.09 7.86
C ILE A 116 -0.59 7.72 8.44
N LEU A 117 -1.74 7.27 7.96
CA LEU A 117 -3.04 7.77 8.39
C LEU A 117 -3.78 6.71 9.18
N SER A 118 -4.43 7.14 10.24
CA SER A 118 -5.46 6.39 10.95
C SER A 118 -6.80 7.06 10.71
N LEU A 119 -7.75 6.33 10.18
CA LEU A 119 -9.10 6.79 9.94
C LEU A 119 -9.95 6.61 11.18
N ARG A 120 -11.01 7.39 11.30
CA ARG A 120 -12.01 7.25 12.37
C ARG A 120 -12.67 5.88 12.36
N ASP A 121 -13.29 5.51 13.45
CA ASP A 121 -14.05 4.26 13.57
C ASP A 121 -15.14 4.14 12.48
N TRP A 122 -15.46 2.93 12.08
CA TRP A 122 -16.46 2.66 11.03
C TRP A 122 -17.84 3.22 11.37
N SER A 123 -18.20 3.27 12.68
CA SER A 123 -19.45 3.86 13.15
C SER A 123 -19.57 5.36 12.80
N GLU A 124 -18.45 6.07 12.73
CA GLU A 124 -18.37 7.48 12.36
C GLU A 124 -18.20 7.69 10.84
N ARG A 125 -17.82 6.64 10.09
CA ARG A 125 -17.60 6.63 8.64
C ARG A 125 -18.69 5.85 7.89
N SER A 126 -19.94 6.02 8.26
CA SER A 126 -21.07 5.26 7.71
C SER A 126 -21.60 5.76 6.37
N LYS A 127 -21.16 6.92 5.88
CA LYS A 127 -21.63 7.50 4.62
C LYS A 127 -20.93 6.86 3.43
N ARG A 128 -21.63 6.80 2.31
CA ARG A 128 -21.05 6.34 1.04
C ARG A 128 -19.88 7.27 0.63
N GLY A 129 -18.69 6.68 0.43
CA GLY A 129 -17.48 7.43 0.09
C GLY A 129 -16.62 7.82 1.30
N ASP A 130 -16.91 7.30 2.50
CA ASP A 130 -16.08 7.44 3.70
C ASP A 130 -15.23 6.18 3.95
N ASP A 131 -15.32 5.19 3.07
CA ASP A 131 -14.53 3.96 3.09
C ASP A 131 -13.04 4.23 2.77
N VAL A 132 -12.17 3.31 3.16
CA VAL A 132 -10.72 3.44 2.98
C VAL A 132 -10.32 3.61 1.52
N LEU A 133 -11.00 2.92 0.59
CA LEU A 133 -10.71 3.04 -0.85
C LEU A 133 -10.99 4.43 -1.37
N SER A 134 -12.13 5.02 -0.99
CA SER A 134 -12.48 6.39 -1.36
C SER A 134 -11.50 7.43 -0.81
N VAL A 135 -10.94 7.20 0.38
CA VAL A 135 -9.88 8.05 0.96
C VAL A 135 -8.59 7.90 0.16
N ILE A 136 -8.19 6.67 -0.19
CA ILE A 136 -7.03 6.40 -1.03
C ILE A 136 -7.15 7.10 -2.38
N ASP A 137 -8.28 7.00 -3.04
CA ASP A 137 -8.52 7.66 -4.33
C ASP A 137 -8.39 9.19 -4.23
N ARG A 138 -8.93 9.79 -3.17
CA ARG A 138 -8.80 11.23 -2.93
C ARG A 138 -7.34 11.66 -2.72
N ILE A 139 -6.57 10.86 -1.98
CA ILE A 139 -5.15 11.15 -1.73
C ILE A 139 -4.35 10.98 -3.03
N ASN A 140 -4.59 9.93 -3.79
CA ASN A 140 -3.92 9.72 -5.08
C ASN A 140 -4.24 10.85 -6.07
N ALA A 141 -5.46 11.40 -6.04
CA ALA A 141 -5.85 12.55 -6.84
C ALA A 141 -5.08 13.83 -6.49
N LEU A 142 -4.46 13.93 -5.30
CA LEU A 142 -3.59 15.07 -4.95
C LEU A 142 -2.35 15.17 -5.83
N SER A 143 -1.91 14.07 -6.47
CA SER A 143 -0.81 14.08 -7.45
C SER A 143 -1.07 15.08 -8.60
N THR A 144 -2.31 15.31 -8.97
CA THR A 144 -2.67 16.30 -10.00
C THR A 144 -2.58 17.75 -9.52
N LYS A 145 -2.77 17.97 -8.22
CA LYS A 145 -2.68 19.30 -7.58
C LYS A 145 -1.24 19.66 -7.19
N ILE A 146 -0.42 18.65 -6.92
CA ILE A 146 0.96 18.80 -6.43
C ILE A 146 1.92 18.11 -7.41
N PRO A 147 2.24 18.74 -8.56
CA PRO A 147 3.02 18.13 -9.63
C PRO A 147 4.51 17.91 -9.27
N ASP A 148 4.95 18.44 -8.14
CA ASP A 148 6.33 18.31 -7.66
C ASP A 148 6.59 17.01 -6.90
N ALA A 149 5.54 16.20 -6.67
CA ALA A 149 5.66 14.91 -6.00
C ALA A 149 4.81 13.84 -6.68
N GLN A 150 5.34 12.64 -6.73
CA GLN A 150 4.57 11.42 -6.93
C GLN A 150 3.96 11.01 -5.58
N ILE A 151 2.64 10.90 -5.53
CA ILE A 151 1.90 10.49 -4.35
C ILE A 151 1.28 9.12 -4.65
N PHE A 152 1.55 8.15 -3.82
CA PHE A 152 0.99 6.82 -3.90
C PHE A 152 0.43 6.42 -2.54
N ALA A 153 -0.89 6.33 -2.45
CA ALA A 153 -1.59 5.89 -1.26
C ALA A 153 -2.11 4.46 -1.44
N ALA A 154 -1.98 3.65 -0.42
CA ALA A 154 -2.48 2.29 -0.40
C ALA A 154 -2.84 1.86 1.04
N ALA A 155 -3.75 0.90 1.16
CA ALA A 155 -3.98 0.22 2.43
C ALA A 155 -2.84 -0.76 2.73
N PRO A 156 -2.46 -0.95 4.00
CA PRO A 156 -1.53 -1.99 4.38
C PRO A 156 -2.09 -3.38 4.02
N PRO A 157 -1.24 -4.38 3.74
CA PRO A 157 -1.69 -5.72 3.43
C PRO A 157 -2.39 -6.35 4.63
N MET A 158 -3.43 -7.14 4.39
CA MET A 158 -4.20 -7.84 5.43
C MET A 158 -3.35 -8.86 6.20
N ILE A 159 -2.33 -9.43 5.55
CA ILE A 159 -1.38 -10.36 6.17
C ILE A 159 -0.03 -9.67 6.29
N THR A 160 0.39 -9.41 7.51
CA THR A 160 1.71 -8.82 7.80
C THR A 160 2.83 -9.69 7.26
N GLY A 161 3.74 -9.08 6.50
CA GLY A 161 4.90 -9.76 5.89
C GLY A 161 4.70 -10.23 4.45
N TYR A 162 3.52 -10.07 3.88
CA TYR A 162 3.22 -10.41 2.48
C TYR A 162 3.37 -9.22 1.51
N GLY A 163 4.29 -8.32 1.77
CA GLY A 163 4.54 -7.13 0.96
C GLY A 163 4.24 -5.85 1.74
N MET A 164 4.40 -4.72 1.07
CA MET A 164 4.11 -3.40 1.66
C MET A 164 2.68 -2.93 1.37
N VAL A 165 2.10 -3.41 0.28
CA VAL A 165 0.74 -3.12 -0.17
C VAL A 165 0.11 -4.36 -0.78
N ASN A 166 -1.22 -4.41 -0.89
CA ASN A 166 -1.92 -5.47 -1.62
C ASN A 166 -1.58 -5.39 -3.12
N GLY A 167 -1.18 -6.51 -3.69
CA GLY A 167 -0.82 -6.58 -5.10
C GLY A 167 0.27 -7.61 -5.38
N PHE A 168 1.00 -7.40 -6.46
CA PHE A 168 2.16 -8.21 -6.83
C PHE A 168 3.36 -7.32 -7.15
N GLU A 169 4.54 -7.85 -6.93
CA GLU A 169 5.81 -7.20 -7.22
C GLU A 169 6.52 -7.90 -8.38
N LEU A 170 7.01 -7.13 -9.32
CA LEU A 170 7.75 -7.62 -10.48
C LEU A 170 9.15 -7.00 -10.51
N HIS A 171 10.15 -7.84 -10.71
CA HIS A 171 11.52 -7.38 -10.90
C HIS A 171 11.86 -7.36 -12.39
N VAL A 172 12.06 -6.15 -12.94
CA VAL A 172 12.55 -5.95 -14.30
C VAL A 172 14.07 -5.96 -14.26
N GLN A 173 14.70 -6.91 -14.94
CA GLN A 173 16.15 -7.09 -14.96
C GLN A 173 16.73 -6.86 -16.34
N ASP A 174 17.79 -6.06 -16.43
CA ASP A 174 18.66 -6.04 -17.61
C ASP A 174 19.69 -7.16 -17.51
N LYS A 175 19.66 -8.10 -18.47
CA LYS A 175 20.65 -9.19 -18.58
C LYS A 175 21.72 -8.91 -19.63
N ALA A 176 21.60 -7.83 -20.38
CA ALA A 176 22.51 -7.51 -21.48
C ALA A 176 23.56 -6.47 -21.11
N GLY A 177 23.49 -5.89 -19.90
CA GLY A 177 24.42 -4.83 -19.45
C GLY A 177 24.27 -3.53 -20.20
N LYS A 178 23.04 -3.23 -20.62
CA LYS A 178 22.72 -1.98 -21.34
C LYS A 178 22.78 -0.75 -20.41
N PRO A 179 22.80 0.45 -21.00
CA PRO A 179 22.71 1.67 -20.21
C PRO A 179 21.47 1.71 -19.31
N VAL A 180 21.62 2.23 -18.11
CA VAL A 180 20.56 2.32 -17.09
C VAL A 180 19.33 3.09 -17.61
N THR A 181 19.54 4.03 -18.54
CA THR A 181 18.47 4.79 -19.22
C THR A 181 17.56 3.90 -20.05
N GLU A 182 18.09 2.87 -20.75
CA GLU A 182 17.27 1.93 -21.52
C GLU A 182 16.39 1.07 -20.59
N LEU A 183 16.91 0.67 -19.43
CA LEU A 183 16.13 -0.05 -18.42
C LEU A 183 14.98 0.82 -17.89
N ASP A 184 15.23 2.10 -17.65
CA ASP A 184 14.21 3.06 -17.20
C ASP A 184 13.11 3.24 -18.26
N GLU A 185 13.49 3.44 -19.52
CA GLU A 185 12.54 3.55 -20.63
C GLU A 185 11.70 2.28 -20.80
N ALA A 186 12.34 1.11 -20.77
CA ALA A 186 11.64 -0.17 -20.84
C ALA A 186 10.66 -0.36 -19.68
N THR A 187 11.08 0.00 -18.46
CA THR A 187 10.24 -0.08 -17.26
C THR A 187 9.04 0.86 -17.36
N ARG A 188 9.23 2.10 -17.81
CA ARG A 188 8.14 3.06 -18.02
C ARG A 188 7.15 2.58 -19.09
N GLY A 189 7.67 2.04 -20.19
CA GLY A 189 6.84 1.44 -21.25
C GLY A 189 6.01 0.26 -20.73
N PHE A 190 6.61 -0.58 -19.90
CA PHE A 190 5.92 -1.70 -19.28
C PHE A 190 4.82 -1.23 -18.30
N ILE A 191 5.10 -0.24 -17.44
CA ILE A 191 4.11 0.36 -16.54
C ILE A 191 2.96 0.96 -17.33
N ALA A 192 3.25 1.70 -18.41
CA ALA A 192 2.21 2.26 -19.27
C ALA A 192 1.32 1.16 -19.88
N ALA A 193 1.90 0.05 -20.33
CA ALA A 193 1.15 -1.09 -20.85
C ALA A 193 0.30 -1.78 -19.77
N LEU A 194 0.82 -1.94 -18.54
CA LEU A 194 0.06 -2.47 -17.41
C LEU A 194 -1.15 -1.58 -17.07
N SER A 195 -0.97 -0.26 -17.07
CA SER A 195 -2.04 0.70 -16.75
C SER A 195 -3.21 0.69 -17.74
N THR A 196 -3.06 0.05 -18.92
CA THR A 196 -4.16 -0.14 -19.87
C THR A 196 -5.01 -1.38 -19.57
N ARG A 197 -4.59 -2.23 -18.64
CA ARG A 197 -5.28 -3.46 -18.30
C ARG A 197 -6.36 -3.21 -17.25
N PRO A 198 -7.60 -3.69 -17.46
CA PRO A 198 -8.69 -3.51 -16.51
C PRO A 198 -8.48 -4.27 -15.20
N GLU A 199 -7.59 -5.28 -15.20
CA GLU A 199 -7.26 -6.07 -14.02
C GLU A 199 -6.25 -5.37 -13.08
N ILE A 200 -5.59 -4.30 -13.57
CA ILE A 200 -4.55 -3.57 -12.85
C ILE A 200 -5.10 -2.21 -12.42
N GLY A 201 -5.24 -2.02 -11.12
CA GLY A 201 -5.70 -0.75 -10.55
C GLY A 201 -4.66 0.35 -10.65
N ALA A 202 -3.40 0.04 -10.33
CA ALA A 202 -2.26 0.95 -10.44
C ALA A 202 -0.97 0.17 -10.62
N ALA A 203 -0.01 0.74 -11.34
CA ALA A 203 1.35 0.22 -11.46
C ALA A 203 2.35 1.37 -11.30
N TYR A 204 3.38 1.17 -10.51
CA TYR A 204 4.42 2.16 -10.30
C TYR A 204 5.80 1.51 -10.12
N SER A 205 6.85 2.28 -10.31
CA SER A 205 8.23 1.90 -10.02
C SER A 205 8.92 3.01 -9.22
N SER A 206 9.71 2.62 -8.24
CA SER A 206 10.58 3.53 -7.50
C SER A 206 11.90 3.82 -8.23
N PHE A 207 12.17 3.10 -9.31
CA PHE A 207 13.40 3.24 -10.07
C PHE A 207 13.39 4.50 -10.92
N SER A 208 14.51 5.25 -10.91
CA SER A 208 14.72 6.41 -11.75
C SER A 208 16.19 6.47 -12.19
N SER A 209 16.42 6.56 -13.51
CA SER A 209 17.76 6.77 -14.08
C SER A 209 18.26 8.20 -13.96
N GLY A 210 17.36 9.14 -13.64
CA GLY A 210 17.66 10.58 -13.57
C GLY A 210 18.19 11.06 -12.22
N TYR A 211 18.58 10.17 -11.29
CA TYR A 211 19.10 10.59 -10.00
C TYR A 211 20.51 11.18 -10.17
N PRO A 212 20.75 12.46 -9.81
CA PRO A 212 22.04 13.08 -9.96
C PRO A 212 23.07 12.40 -9.05
N GLN A 213 24.17 11.99 -9.65
CA GLN A 213 25.29 11.34 -8.96
C GLN A 213 26.58 12.11 -9.24
N TYR A 214 27.45 12.20 -8.24
CA TYR A 214 28.81 12.68 -8.40
C TYR A 214 29.77 11.49 -8.45
N THR A 215 30.64 11.46 -9.43
CA THR A 215 31.74 10.50 -9.48
C THR A 215 32.95 11.14 -8.80
N LEU A 216 33.49 10.41 -7.83
CA LEU A 216 34.73 10.81 -7.17
C LEU A 216 35.91 10.15 -7.90
N ASP A 217 36.76 10.97 -8.50
CA ASP A 217 38.02 10.53 -9.09
C ASP A 217 39.16 10.92 -8.14
N ILE A 218 39.86 9.90 -7.63
CA ILE A 218 40.96 10.08 -6.69
C ILE A 218 42.29 9.89 -7.42
N ASP A 219 43.13 10.94 -7.46
CA ASP A 219 44.48 10.86 -7.98
C ASP A 219 45.37 10.04 -7.05
N ALA A 220 45.50 8.75 -7.34
CA ALA A 220 46.31 7.81 -6.56
C ALA A 220 47.77 8.19 -6.49
N ALA A 221 48.34 8.76 -7.57
CA ALA A 221 49.74 9.22 -7.59
C ALA A 221 49.96 10.43 -6.68
N LYS A 222 48.94 11.28 -6.53
CA LYS A 222 48.99 12.40 -5.59
C LYS A 222 48.89 11.93 -4.14
N CYS A 223 48.04 10.94 -3.89
CA CYS A 223 47.95 10.31 -2.57
C CYS A 223 49.26 9.67 -2.14
N GLU A 224 49.89 8.89 -3.03
CA GLU A 224 51.17 8.25 -2.77
C GLU A 224 52.29 9.27 -2.45
N ARG A 225 52.38 10.35 -3.23
CA ARG A 225 53.35 11.45 -2.96
C ARG A 225 53.09 12.16 -1.64
N ALA A 226 51.83 12.20 -1.19
CA ALA A 226 51.45 12.80 0.09
C ALA A 226 51.58 11.83 1.25
N GLY A 227 51.93 10.56 1.01
CA GLY A 227 52.00 9.51 2.05
C GLY A 227 50.63 9.11 2.61
N ILE A 228 49.54 9.31 1.85
CA ILE A 228 48.17 9.03 2.26
C ILE A 228 47.60 7.92 1.37
N SER A 229 46.91 6.95 1.93
CA SER A 229 46.24 5.92 1.11
C SER A 229 44.98 6.46 0.44
N PRO A 230 44.63 6.04 -0.80
CA PRO A 230 43.35 6.36 -1.41
C PRO A 230 42.16 5.93 -0.57
N SER A 231 42.29 4.84 0.21
CA SER A 231 41.26 4.35 1.12
C SER A 231 40.98 5.32 2.28
N ASP A 232 42.00 6.00 2.81
CA ASP A 232 41.83 6.98 3.88
C ASP A 232 41.10 8.23 3.38
N VAL A 233 41.39 8.64 2.13
CA VAL A 233 40.65 9.72 1.47
C VAL A 233 39.20 9.36 1.30
N LEU A 234 38.87 8.13 0.80
CA LEU A 234 37.50 7.66 0.66
C LEU A 234 36.78 7.56 2.00
N ALA A 235 37.45 7.03 3.04
CA ALA A 235 36.87 6.93 4.38
C ALA A 235 36.53 8.32 4.95
N THR A 236 37.42 9.29 4.76
CA THR A 236 37.23 10.69 5.19
C THR A 236 36.03 11.30 4.46
N ILE A 237 35.98 11.19 3.14
CA ILE A 237 34.86 11.71 2.33
C ILE A 237 33.54 11.05 2.74
N SER A 238 33.54 9.72 2.93
CA SER A 238 32.37 8.97 3.39
C SER A 238 31.91 9.47 4.76
N GLY A 239 32.81 9.76 5.69
CA GLY A 239 32.47 10.32 6.99
C GLY A 239 31.85 11.71 6.90
N TYR A 240 32.35 12.59 6.02
CA TYR A 240 31.80 13.94 5.87
C TYR A 240 30.47 14.00 5.14
N TYR A 241 30.25 13.17 4.11
CA TYR A 241 29.02 13.19 3.30
C TYR A 241 27.98 12.17 3.75
N GLY A 242 28.41 11.00 4.20
CA GLY A 242 27.51 9.91 4.62
C GLY A 242 27.26 9.86 6.12
N GLY A 243 28.11 10.52 6.90
CA GLY A 243 28.19 10.36 8.35
C GLY A 243 28.84 9.04 8.75
N GLN A 244 29.57 9.06 9.85
CA GLN A 244 30.19 7.88 10.44
C GLN A 244 29.55 7.61 11.81
N TYR A 245 29.00 6.41 11.97
CA TYR A 245 28.52 5.99 13.29
C TYR A 245 29.70 5.85 14.26
N VAL A 246 29.67 6.61 15.35
CA VAL A 246 30.72 6.63 16.37
C VAL A 246 30.30 5.92 17.63
N SER A 247 29.12 6.20 18.15
CA SER A 247 28.62 5.62 19.39
C SER A 247 27.10 5.82 19.57
N ASN A 248 26.58 5.30 20.69
CA ASN A 248 25.22 5.58 21.13
C ASN A 248 25.27 6.27 22.50
N PHE A 249 24.27 7.10 22.78
CA PHE A 249 23.99 7.55 24.13
C PHE A 249 22.50 7.42 24.48
N ASN A 250 22.24 7.16 25.75
CA ASN A 250 20.88 7.05 26.27
C ASN A 250 20.46 8.38 26.92
N ARG A 251 19.32 8.91 26.51
CA ARG A 251 18.70 10.09 27.13
C ARG A 251 17.17 9.97 27.04
N PHE A 252 16.48 10.34 28.10
CA PHE A 252 15.01 10.26 28.17
C PHE A 252 14.45 8.87 27.81
N SER A 253 15.10 7.81 28.28
CA SER A 253 14.74 6.41 27.99
C SER A 253 14.78 6.04 26.49
N LYS A 254 15.46 6.83 25.67
CA LYS A 254 15.68 6.58 24.23
C LYS A 254 17.15 6.46 23.92
N LEU A 255 17.45 5.60 22.97
CA LEU A 255 18.79 5.42 22.41
C LEU A 255 18.99 6.37 21.21
N TYR A 256 19.97 7.23 21.31
CA TYR A 256 20.38 8.15 20.23
C TYR A 256 21.69 7.71 19.62
N ARG A 257 21.75 7.72 18.30
CA ARG A 257 22.99 7.47 17.55
C ARG A 257 23.79 8.76 17.41
N VAL A 258 25.08 8.66 17.63
CA VAL A 258 26.05 9.72 17.33
C VAL A 258 26.67 9.40 15.97
N MET A 259 26.45 10.29 15.00
CA MET A 259 26.94 10.18 13.63
C MET A 259 27.98 11.27 13.38
#